data_f309ae91cd0e0907b5a38774b920aced
#
_entry.id   f309ae91cd0e0907b5a38774b920aced
#
_cell.length_a   1.000
_cell.length_b   1.000
_cell.length_c   1.000
_cell.angle_alpha   90.00
_cell.angle_beta   90.00
_cell.angle_gamma   90.00
#
_symmetry.space_group_name_H-M   'P 1'
#
loop_
_entity.id
_entity.type
_entity.pdbx_description
1 polymer ?
#
loop_
_entity_poly.entity_id
_entity_poly.type
_entity_poly.pdbx_seq_one_letter_code
_entity_poly.pdbx_strand_id
1 'polypeptide(L)'
;MPTEHYMKYKESIKRSVRKYANSERGKKMRCERKKRLYDKDPEGYIKESCTYNRKLRLTLIALLGDRCSNSHCLVPGGCNDIRCLQIDHINGGGYKQLKILGNLHNIIVYYMKHQQEAKQDLQILCANCNWIKRYTHNEFRSRLHNNI
;
A
#
# COMPACT_ATOMS: atom_id res chain seq x y z
N MET A 1 -8.58 31.57 -0.63
CA MET A 1 -8.78 31.14 0.77
C MET A 1 -10.15 30.46 0.91
N PRO A 2 -10.30 29.44 1.76
CA PRO A 2 -11.63 28.84 2.00
C PRO A 2 -12.56 29.88 2.62
N THR A 3 -13.84 29.89 2.23
CA THR A 3 -14.85 30.78 2.80
C THR A 3 -15.12 30.42 4.27
N GLU A 4 -15.52 31.39 5.08
CA GLU A 4 -15.90 31.19 6.49
C GLU A 4 -16.97 30.10 6.63
N HIS A 5 -17.96 30.11 5.75
CA HIS A 5 -19.01 29.10 5.67
C HIS A 5 -18.42 27.68 5.46
N TYR A 6 -17.42 27.52 4.56
CA TYR A 6 -16.77 26.24 4.35
C TYR A 6 -16.07 25.74 5.61
N MET A 7 -15.37 26.60 6.33
CA MET A 7 -14.67 26.24 7.56
C MET A 7 -15.63 25.75 8.64
N LYS A 8 -16.77 26.45 8.81
CA LYS A 8 -17.82 26.10 9.78
C LYS A 8 -18.42 24.71 9.52
N TYR A 9 -18.66 24.36 8.27
CA TYR A 9 -19.37 23.12 7.89
C TYR A 9 -18.45 22.03 7.33
N LYS A 10 -17.15 22.24 7.32
CA LYS A 10 -16.15 21.36 6.71
C LYS A 10 -16.32 19.88 7.09
N GLU A 11 -16.50 19.58 8.36
CA GLU A 11 -16.62 18.19 8.82
C GLU A 11 -17.95 17.56 8.42
N SER A 12 -19.05 18.32 8.41
CA SER A 12 -20.34 17.86 7.92
C SER A 12 -20.28 17.57 6.41
N ILE A 13 -19.68 18.45 5.63
CA ILE A 13 -19.47 18.27 4.19
C ILE A 13 -18.65 17.02 3.92
N LYS A 14 -17.52 16.83 4.62
CA LYS A 14 -16.69 15.62 4.49
C LYS A 14 -17.46 14.35 4.80
N ARG A 15 -18.31 14.37 5.85
CA ARG A 15 -19.13 13.22 6.23
C ARG A 15 -20.14 12.88 5.13
N SER A 16 -20.82 13.88 4.57
CA SER A 16 -21.79 13.72 3.48
C SER A 16 -21.12 13.18 2.22
N VAL A 17 -19.93 13.73 1.85
CA VAL A 17 -19.14 13.24 0.71
C VAL A 17 -18.71 11.77 0.92
N ARG A 18 -18.25 11.39 2.12
CA ARG A 18 -17.88 10.00 2.43
C ARG A 18 -19.10 9.07 2.35
N LYS A 19 -20.25 9.51 2.89
CA LYS A 19 -21.51 8.72 2.84
C LYS A 19 -21.93 8.49 1.38
N TYR A 20 -21.93 9.53 0.56
CA TYR A 20 -22.22 9.39 -0.87
C TYR A 20 -21.22 8.49 -1.58
N ALA A 21 -19.92 8.71 -1.37
CA ALA A 21 -18.87 7.91 -2.01
C ALA A 21 -18.95 6.43 -1.67
N ASN A 22 -19.47 6.06 -0.50
CA ASN A 22 -19.62 4.67 -0.06
C ASN A 22 -20.99 4.06 -0.44
N SER A 23 -21.95 4.87 -0.91
CA SER A 23 -23.23 4.39 -1.42
C SER A 23 -23.04 3.59 -2.72
N GLU A 24 -23.97 2.71 -3.05
CA GLU A 24 -23.94 1.94 -4.30
C GLU A 24 -23.92 2.85 -5.53
N ARG A 25 -24.70 3.94 -5.51
CA ARG A 25 -24.68 4.96 -6.56
C ARG A 25 -23.29 5.60 -6.70
N GLY A 26 -22.66 5.99 -5.60
CA GLY A 26 -21.33 6.61 -5.61
C GLY A 26 -20.25 5.64 -6.09
N LYS A 27 -20.33 4.37 -5.72
CA LYS A 27 -19.44 3.31 -6.22
C LYS A 27 -19.60 3.11 -7.74
N LYS A 28 -20.85 3.00 -8.22
CA LYS A 28 -21.17 2.85 -9.64
C LYS A 28 -20.62 4.02 -10.44
N MET A 29 -20.87 5.26 -10.04
CA MET A 29 -20.36 6.46 -10.71
C MET A 29 -18.83 6.50 -10.77
N ARG A 30 -18.13 6.04 -9.72
CA ARG A 30 -16.65 5.93 -9.76
C ARG A 30 -16.18 4.88 -10.75
N CYS A 31 -16.84 3.73 -10.82
CA CYS A 31 -16.49 2.70 -11.80
C CYS A 31 -16.69 3.19 -13.22
N GLU A 32 -17.83 3.83 -13.50
CA GLU A 32 -18.14 4.39 -14.83
C GLU A 32 -17.15 5.50 -15.22
N ARG A 33 -16.78 6.37 -14.27
CA ARG A 33 -15.75 7.39 -14.52
C ARG A 33 -14.41 6.76 -14.86
N LYS A 34 -13.97 5.76 -14.09
CA LYS A 34 -12.70 5.05 -14.36
C LYS A 34 -12.73 4.40 -15.73
N LYS A 35 -13.83 3.74 -16.07
CA LYS A 35 -14.02 3.11 -17.39
C LYS A 35 -13.90 4.15 -18.49
N ARG A 36 -14.62 5.27 -18.43
CA ARG A 36 -14.53 6.35 -19.45
C ARG A 36 -13.10 6.90 -19.60
N LEU A 37 -12.36 7.08 -18.49
CA LEU A 37 -10.98 7.56 -18.56
C LEU A 37 -10.07 6.53 -19.23
N TYR A 38 -10.24 5.26 -18.89
CA TYR A 38 -9.51 4.17 -19.51
C TYR A 38 -9.86 4.03 -21.00
N ASP A 39 -11.15 4.03 -21.37
CA ASP A 39 -11.61 3.89 -22.76
C ASP A 39 -11.12 5.08 -23.65
N LYS A 40 -10.92 6.27 -23.05
CA LYS A 40 -10.43 7.44 -23.77
C LYS A 40 -8.93 7.37 -24.08
N ASP A 41 -8.12 6.93 -23.13
CA ASP A 41 -6.67 6.84 -23.26
C ASP A 41 -6.15 5.71 -22.33
N PRO A 42 -6.16 4.45 -22.77
CA PRO A 42 -5.74 3.31 -21.97
C PRO A 42 -4.27 3.39 -21.54
N GLU A 43 -3.39 3.79 -22.44
CA GLU A 43 -1.95 3.87 -22.18
C GLU A 43 -1.61 4.96 -21.16
N GLY A 44 -2.16 6.16 -21.37
CA GLY A 44 -1.99 7.27 -20.45
C GLY A 44 -2.55 6.96 -19.06
N TYR A 45 -3.74 6.36 -18.99
CA TYR A 45 -4.35 5.94 -17.74
C TYR A 45 -3.50 4.92 -16.97
N ILE A 46 -2.98 3.91 -17.66
CA ILE A 46 -2.10 2.89 -17.05
C ILE A 46 -0.79 3.56 -16.58
N LYS A 47 -0.17 4.38 -17.41
CA LYS A 47 1.08 5.09 -17.10
C LYS A 47 0.93 5.99 -15.86
N GLU A 48 -0.15 6.77 -15.78
CA GLU A 48 -0.44 7.62 -14.63
C GLU A 48 -0.64 6.78 -13.35
N SER A 49 -1.44 5.72 -13.44
CA SER A 49 -1.68 4.79 -12.33
C SER A 49 -0.39 4.12 -11.83
N CYS A 50 0.45 3.64 -12.74
CA CYS A 50 1.74 3.04 -12.40
C CYS A 50 2.68 4.05 -11.74
N THR A 51 2.75 5.27 -12.28
CA THR A 51 3.57 6.38 -11.73
C THR A 51 3.11 6.73 -10.32
N TYR A 52 1.81 6.88 -10.10
CA TYR A 52 1.24 7.16 -8.78
C TYR A 52 1.55 6.04 -7.77
N ASN A 53 1.32 4.78 -8.14
CA ASN A 53 1.60 3.64 -7.26
C ASN A 53 3.10 3.52 -6.94
N ARG A 54 3.96 3.76 -7.92
CA ARG A 54 5.42 3.81 -7.71
C ARG A 54 5.79 4.90 -6.70
N LYS A 55 5.26 6.10 -6.86
CA LYS A 55 5.50 7.22 -5.93
C LYS A 55 5.09 6.86 -4.51
N LEU A 56 3.88 6.32 -4.30
CA LEU A 56 3.42 5.88 -2.99
C LEU A 56 4.36 4.84 -2.35
N ARG A 57 4.76 3.83 -3.14
CA ARG A 57 5.69 2.81 -2.66
C ARG A 57 7.04 3.41 -2.24
N LEU A 58 7.60 4.30 -3.05
CA LEU A 58 8.87 4.96 -2.75
C LEU A 58 8.78 5.83 -1.49
N THR A 59 7.68 6.56 -1.32
CA THR A 59 7.47 7.37 -0.12
C THR A 59 7.37 6.50 1.14
N LEU A 60 6.72 5.33 1.07
CA LEU A 60 6.66 4.42 2.22
C LEU A 60 8.03 3.79 2.51
N ILE A 61 8.82 3.44 1.48
CA ILE A 61 10.19 2.96 1.65
C ILE A 61 11.05 4.03 2.34
N ALA A 62 10.97 5.29 1.90
CA ALA A 62 11.69 6.41 2.52
C ALA A 62 11.30 6.61 4.00
N LEU A 63 10.02 6.48 4.32
CA LEU A 63 9.53 6.53 5.71
C LEU A 63 10.13 5.44 6.60
N LEU A 64 10.41 4.26 6.03
CA LEU A 64 10.89 3.07 6.74
C LEU A 64 12.42 2.91 6.73
N GLY A 65 13.19 3.85 6.14
CA GLY A 65 14.64 3.92 6.28
C GLY A 65 15.49 3.61 5.04
N ASP A 66 14.89 3.51 3.84
CA ASP A 66 15.57 3.45 2.52
C ASP A 66 16.57 2.31 2.29
N ARG A 67 16.67 1.35 3.19
CA ARG A 67 17.61 0.22 3.09
C ARG A 67 17.08 -1.04 3.77
N CYS A 68 17.70 -2.16 3.44
CA CYS A 68 17.41 -3.43 4.11
C CYS A 68 17.73 -3.34 5.60
N SER A 69 16.74 -3.59 6.44
CA SER A 69 16.86 -3.52 7.91
C SER A 69 17.43 -4.80 8.54
N ASN A 70 17.67 -5.86 7.73
CA ASN A 70 18.28 -7.08 8.25
C ASN A 70 19.75 -6.84 8.60
N SER A 71 20.11 -7.00 9.88
CA SER A 71 21.50 -6.87 10.37
C SER A 71 22.48 -7.87 9.72
N HIS A 72 21.97 -9.00 9.23
CA HIS A 72 22.73 -10.05 8.54
C HIS A 72 22.60 -9.94 7.00
N CYS A 73 22.26 -8.76 6.47
CA CYS A 73 22.21 -8.56 5.03
C CYS A 73 23.60 -8.78 4.44
N LEU A 74 23.68 -9.54 3.32
CA LEU A 74 24.96 -9.80 2.62
C LEU A 74 25.63 -8.54 2.06
N VAL A 75 24.85 -7.46 1.88
CA VAL A 75 25.39 -6.15 1.49
C VAL A 75 25.76 -5.38 2.75
N PRO A 76 27.05 -5.02 2.94
CA PRO A 76 27.51 -4.25 4.11
C PRO A 76 26.69 -2.96 4.29
N GLY A 77 26.22 -2.70 5.49
CA GLY A 77 25.36 -1.54 5.78
C GLY A 77 23.92 -1.65 5.27
N GLY A 78 23.50 -2.84 4.75
CA GLY A 78 22.19 -3.08 4.18
C GLY A 78 22.05 -2.65 2.72
N CYS A 79 21.41 -3.47 1.90
CA CYS A 79 21.12 -3.14 0.50
C CYS A 79 20.22 -1.89 0.44
N ASN A 80 20.59 -0.91 -0.37
CA ASN A 80 19.85 0.34 -0.63
C ASN A 80 19.38 0.48 -2.08
N ASP A 81 19.57 -0.55 -2.92
CA ASP A 81 19.04 -0.53 -4.28
C ASP A 81 17.51 -0.62 -4.25
N ILE A 82 16.85 0.47 -4.59
CA ILE A 82 15.39 0.62 -4.56
C ILE A 82 14.65 -0.44 -5.40
N ARG A 83 15.32 -1.03 -6.40
CA ARG A 83 14.78 -2.10 -7.26
C ARG A 83 14.66 -3.41 -6.50
N CYS A 84 15.54 -3.62 -5.53
CA CYS A 84 15.62 -4.83 -4.72
C CYS A 84 14.87 -4.73 -3.39
N LEU A 85 14.53 -3.51 -2.94
CA LEU A 85 13.86 -3.31 -1.66
C LEU A 85 12.39 -3.73 -1.72
N GLN A 86 11.94 -4.38 -0.68
CA GLN A 86 10.57 -4.85 -0.51
C GLN A 86 10.04 -4.40 0.85
N ILE A 87 8.77 -4.00 0.89
CA ILE A 87 8.04 -3.70 2.12
C ILE A 87 7.51 -5.03 2.65
N ASP A 88 7.86 -5.36 3.87
CA ASP A 88 7.54 -6.63 4.51
C ASP A 88 6.95 -6.39 5.90
N HIS A 89 6.05 -7.29 6.36
CA HIS A 89 5.52 -7.25 7.72
C HIS A 89 6.49 -7.90 8.69
N ILE A 90 6.89 -7.20 9.75
CA ILE A 90 7.87 -7.69 10.74
C ILE A 90 7.45 -9.06 11.28
N ASN A 91 6.19 -9.19 11.69
CA ASN A 91 5.62 -10.39 12.29
C ASN A 91 4.81 -11.24 11.30
N GLY A 92 5.02 -11.07 9.98
CA GLY A 92 4.18 -11.70 8.97
C GLY A 92 2.76 -11.13 8.96
N GLY A 93 1.80 -11.87 8.41
CA GLY A 93 0.39 -11.46 8.41
C GLY A 93 -0.04 -10.59 7.23
N GLY A 94 0.84 -10.25 6.30
CA GLY A 94 0.51 -9.46 5.11
C GLY A 94 -0.65 -10.03 4.30
N TYR A 95 -0.77 -11.36 4.25
CA TYR A 95 -1.92 -12.00 3.60
C TYR A 95 -3.26 -11.74 4.31
N LYS A 96 -3.26 -11.74 5.66
CA LYS A 96 -4.47 -11.40 6.43
C LYS A 96 -4.88 -9.96 6.18
N GLN A 97 -3.93 -9.04 6.18
CA GLN A 97 -4.18 -7.63 5.89
C GLN A 97 -4.67 -7.42 4.44
N LEU A 98 -4.10 -8.16 3.48
CA LEU A 98 -4.56 -8.14 2.10
C LEU A 98 -6.03 -8.56 1.96
N LYS A 99 -6.48 -9.58 2.72
CA LYS A 99 -7.89 -9.97 2.77
C LYS A 99 -8.80 -8.86 3.32
N ILE A 100 -8.35 -8.13 4.33
CA ILE A 100 -9.12 -7.05 4.96
C ILE A 100 -9.19 -5.81 4.05
N LEU A 101 -8.07 -5.40 3.48
CA LEU A 101 -7.96 -4.16 2.72
C LEU A 101 -8.16 -4.35 1.20
N GLY A 102 -8.21 -5.59 0.73
CA GLY A 102 -8.56 -5.99 -0.63
C GLY A 102 -7.41 -5.98 -1.63
N ASN A 103 -6.44 -5.08 -1.52
CA ASN A 103 -5.30 -5.02 -2.44
C ASN A 103 -4.09 -4.28 -1.84
N LEU A 104 -2.92 -4.47 -2.47
CA LEU A 104 -1.66 -3.87 -2.03
C LEU A 104 -1.68 -2.33 -2.02
N HIS A 105 -2.34 -1.71 -2.99
CA HIS A 105 -2.49 -0.24 -3.02
C HIS A 105 -3.17 0.28 -1.74
N ASN A 106 -4.26 -0.36 -1.32
CA ASN A 106 -4.99 0.03 -0.11
C ASN A 106 -4.13 -0.15 1.15
N ILE A 107 -3.30 -1.19 1.20
CA ILE A 107 -2.35 -1.41 2.30
C ILE A 107 -1.36 -0.24 2.37
N ILE A 108 -0.75 0.14 1.25
CA ILE A 108 0.19 1.26 1.21
C ILE A 108 -0.51 2.57 1.63
N VAL A 109 -1.71 2.83 1.09
CA VAL A 109 -2.50 4.03 1.44
C VAL A 109 -2.88 4.04 2.93
N TYR A 110 -3.20 2.88 3.51
CA TYR A 110 -3.46 2.75 4.94
C TYR A 110 -2.25 3.19 5.76
N TYR A 111 -1.08 2.60 5.52
CA TYR A 111 0.14 2.92 6.27
C TYR A 111 0.68 4.33 6.01
N MET A 112 0.43 4.91 4.86
CA MET A 112 0.73 6.33 4.61
C MET A 112 -0.09 7.27 5.50
N LYS A 113 -1.28 6.86 5.91
CA LYS A 113 -2.13 7.62 6.86
C LYS A 113 -1.81 7.30 8.32
N HIS A 114 -1.29 6.12 8.60
CA HIS A 114 -0.99 5.57 9.92
C HIS A 114 0.52 5.30 10.06
N GLN A 115 1.33 6.37 9.94
CA GLN A 115 2.79 6.26 9.86
C GLN A 115 3.44 5.66 11.11
N GLN A 116 2.86 5.85 12.29
CA GLN A 116 3.36 5.23 13.52
C GLN A 116 3.17 3.71 13.48
N GLU A 117 1.99 3.25 13.07
CA GLU A 117 1.72 1.82 12.88
C GLU A 117 2.63 1.24 11.78
N ALA A 118 2.87 1.99 10.68
CA ALA A 118 3.80 1.55 9.63
C ALA A 118 5.20 1.24 10.18
N LYS A 119 5.73 2.06 11.09
CA LYS A 119 7.05 1.85 11.71
C LYS A 119 7.08 0.69 12.69
N GLN A 120 5.94 0.32 13.26
CA GLN A 120 5.80 -0.81 14.18
C GLN A 120 5.58 -2.14 13.45
N ASP A 121 4.82 -2.11 12.36
CA ASP A 121 4.36 -3.31 11.68
C ASP A 121 5.24 -3.70 10.48
N LEU A 122 5.88 -2.72 9.85
CA LEU A 122 6.58 -2.90 8.59
C LEU A 122 8.09 -2.69 8.72
N GLN A 123 8.80 -3.39 7.86
CA GLN A 123 10.24 -3.26 7.66
C GLN A 123 10.58 -3.23 6.17
N ILE A 124 11.78 -2.76 5.85
CA ILE A 124 12.33 -2.89 4.51
C ILE A 124 13.32 -4.04 4.48
N LEU A 125 13.12 -4.97 3.59
CA LEU A 125 14.07 -6.05 3.30
C LEU A 125 14.45 -6.01 1.83
N CYS A 126 15.69 -6.36 1.52
CA CYS A 126 16.02 -6.68 0.14
C CYS A 126 15.40 -8.04 -0.26
N ALA A 127 15.28 -8.30 -1.56
CA ALA A 127 14.66 -9.51 -2.08
C ALA A 127 15.24 -10.80 -1.45
N ASN A 128 16.57 -10.88 -1.30
CA ASN A 128 17.23 -12.05 -0.69
C ASN A 128 16.87 -12.20 0.79
N CYS A 129 16.95 -11.11 1.56
CA CYS A 129 16.63 -11.17 2.99
C CYS A 129 15.15 -11.48 3.23
N ASN A 130 14.26 -10.93 2.40
CA ASN A 130 12.83 -11.25 2.47
C ASN A 130 12.56 -12.72 2.11
N TRP A 131 13.24 -13.24 1.10
CA TRP A 131 13.13 -14.65 0.76
C TRP A 131 13.59 -15.57 1.89
N ILE A 132 14.76 -15.29 2.48
CA ILE A 132 15.31 -16.03 3.63
C ILE A 132 14.33 -15.98 4.81
N LYS A 133 13.83 -14.80 5.18
CA LYS A 133 12.84 -14.63 6.25
C LYS A 133 11.60 -15.48 6.02
N ARG A 134 11.02 -15.44 4.82
CA ARG A 134 9.84 -16.25 4.48
C ARG A 134 10.09 -17.74 4.57
N TYR A 135 11.29 -18.18 4.19
CA TYR A 135 11.70 -19.58 4.32
C TYR A 135 11.87 -20.00 5.78
N THR A 136 12.60 -19.22 6.58
CA THR A 136 12.86 -19.53 8.00
C THR A 136 11.61 -19.48 8.86
N HIS A 137 10.67 -18.57 8.56
CA HIS A 137 9.43 -18.43 9.32
C HIS A 137 8.26 -19.26 8.74
N ASN A 138 8.51 -20.15 7.77
CA ASN A 138 7.50 -20.99 7.13
C ASN A 138 6.28 -20.20 6.59
N GLU A 139 6.48 -18.99 6.09
CA GLU A 139 5.38 -18.14 5.58
C GLU A 139 4.74 -18.70 4.29
N PHE A 140 5.31 -19.75 3.70
CA PHE A 140 4.76 -20.46 2.52
C PHE A 140 3.70 -21.51 2.84
N ARG A 141 3.52 -21.90 4.10
CA ARG A 141 2.70 -23.07 4.47
C ARG A 141 1.20 -22.93 4.26
N SER A 142 0.68 -21.74 3.98
CA SER A 142 -0.77 -21.56 3.83
C SER A 142 -1.38 -22.14 2.54
N ARG A 143 -0.57 -22.64 1.60
CA ARG A 143 -1.08 -23.20 0.33
C ARG A 143 -1.03 -24.72 0.22
N LEU A 144 -0.29 -25.42 1.10
CA LEU A 144 -0.04 -26.86 0.94
C LEU A 144 -0.86 -27.76 1.90
N HIS A 145 -1.62 -27.21 2.85
CA HIS A 145 -2.35 -28.01 3.83
C HIS A 145 -3.86 -28.14 3.62
N ASN A 146 -4.40 -27.68 2.49
CA ASN A 146 -5.83 -27.90 2.20
C ASN A 146 -6.09 -29.06 1.21
N ASN A 147 -5.09 -29.91 0.93
CA ASN A 147 -5.25 -31.05 0.02
C ASN A 147 -4.61 -32.34 0.57
N ILE A 148 -4.83 -32.64 1.87
CA ILE A 148 -4.66 -34.01 2.38
C ILE A 148 -5.84 -34.30 3.32
#